data_a2055d2a0117e2153f46a1defc5746c3
#
_entry.id   a2055d2a0117e2153f46a1defc5746c3
#
_cell.length_a   1.000
_cell.length_b   1.000
_cell.length_c   1.000
_cell.angle_alpha   90.00
_cell.angle_beta   90.00
_cell.angle_gamma   90.00
#
_symmetry.space_group_name_H-M   'P 1'
#
loop_
_entity.id
_entity.type
_entity.pdbx_description
1 polymer ?
#
loop_
_entity_poly.entity_id
_entity_poly.type
_entity_poly.pdbx_seq_one_letter_code
_entity_poly.pdbx_strand_id
1 'polypeptide(L)'
;YYVPRIDKKIVEQYKSDLIVLTGNLYGEVPSKILNLGDKQAEEALQWWSELFGDDLYIELMRHGQEDEKRANQVLIHFAQKHQIKILATNISFYTSKAEANAHDILLCVKEGEKQATPIGRGRGFRFGLPNQEYYFKSFLVFC
;
A
#
# COMPACT_ATOMS: atom_id res chain seq x y z
N TYR A 1 8.65 16.36 -13.95
CA TYR A 1 9.59 16.29 -15.08
C TYR A 1 10.22 14.91 -15.19
N TYR A 2 10.76 14.36 -14.09
CA TYR A 2 11.36 13.02 -14.08
C TYR A 2 10.41 11.92 -13.59
N VAL A 3 9.32 12.30 -12.93
CA VAL A 3 8.31 11.36 -12.43
C VAL A 3 6.98 11.72 -13.10
N PRO A 4 6.41 10.81 -13.90
CA PRO A 4 5.08 11.02 -14.49
C PRO A 4 4.05 11.27 -13.39
N ARG A 5 3.21 12.26 -13.61
CA ARG A 5 2.11 12.60 -12.69
C ARG A 5 0.83 12.71 -13.49
N ILE A 6 -0.22 12.14 -12.94
CA ILE A 6 -1.56 12.18 -13.52
C ILE A 6 -2.54 12.75 -12.50
N ASP A 7 -3.61 13.32 -12.97
CA ASP A 7 -4.75 13.75 -12.18
C ASP A 7 -6.01 12.94 -12.54
N LYS A 8 -7.10 13.19 -11.82
CA LYS A 8 -8.37 12.51 -12.05
C LYS A 8 -8.92 12.74 -13.47
N LYS A 9 -8.68 13.89 -14.08
CA LYS A 9 -9.13 14.18 -15.47
C LYS A 9 -8.43 13.29 -16.48
N ILE A 10 -7.13 13.07 -16.30
CA ILE A 10 -6.36 12.16 -17.15
C ILE A 10 -6.82 10.72 -16.95
N VAL A 11 -7.08 10.32 -15.70
CA VAL A 11 -7.63 8.99 -15.39
C VAL A 11 -8.99 8.79 -16.08
N GLU A 12 -9.90 9.75 -16.01
CA GLU A 12 -11.20 9.70 -16.68
C GLU A 12 -11.06 9.55 -18.19
N GLN A 13 -10.10 10.26 -18.79
CA GLN A 13 -9.86 10.24 -20.23
C GLN A 13 -9.30 8.90 -20.73
N TYR A 14 -8.46 8.23 -19.93
CA TYR A 14 -7.73 7.03 -20.33
C TYR A 14 -8.11 5.78 -19.53
N LYS A 15 -9.29 5.74 -18.93
CA LYS A 15 -9.74 4.66 -18.06
C LYS A 15 -10.01 3.32 -18.75
N SER A 16 -10.19 3.31 -20.09
CA SER A 16 -10.50 2.10 -20.84
C SER A 16 -9.40 1.06 -20.69
N ASP A 17 -9.78 -0.20 -20.49
CA ASP A 17 -8.89 -1.36 -20.35
C ASP A 17 -7.93 -1.29 -19.15
N LEU A 18 -8.26 -0.50 -18.12
CA LEU A 18 -7.51 -0.44 -16.86
C LEU A 18 -8.26 -1.15 -15.72
N ILE A 19 -7.50 -1.89 -14.95
CA ILE A 19 -7.93 -2.40 -13.64
C ILE A 19 -7.34 -1.49 -12.57
N VAL A 20 -8.14 -1.10 -11.58
CA VAL A 20 -7.72 -0.17 -10.52
C VAL A 20 -7.75 -0.85 -9.16
N LEU A 21 -6.69 -0.64 -8.40
CA LEU A 21 -6.56 -1.06 -7.01
C LEU A 21 -6.54 0.17 -6.09
N THR A 22 -7.12 0.06 -4.89
CA THR A 22 -7.11 1.17 -3.92
C THR A 22 -5.70 1.51 -3.41
N GLY A 23 -4.73 0.64 -3.67
CA GLY A 23 -3.33 0.83 -3.31
C GLY A 23 -3.03 0.54 -1.83
N ASN A 24 -1.77 0.78 -1.46
CA ASN A 24 -1.29 0.64 -0.08
C ASN A 24 -1.73 1.83 0.78
N LEU A 25 -1.16 1.99 1.99
CA LEU A 25 -1.48 3.09 2.93
C LEU A 25 -1.32 4.50 2.36
N TYR A 26 -0.57 4.67 1.26
CA TYR A 26 -0.40 5.94 0.55
C TYR A 26 -1.43 6.15 -0.57
N GLY A 27 -2.25 5.14 -0.88
CA GLY A 27 -3.37 5.28 -1.81
C GLY A 27 -4.42 6.26 -1.30
N GLU A 28 -5.21 6.87 -2.20
CA GLU A 28 -6.17 7.92 -1.82
C GLU A 28 -7.14 7.45 -0.74
N VAL A 29 -7.74 6.28 -0.89
CA VAL A 29 -8.75 5.76 0.05
C VAL A 29 -8.13 5.37 1.39
N PRO A 30 -7.09 4.50 1.47
CA PRO A 30 -6.47 4.16 2.76
C PRO A 30 -5.87 5.37 3.48
N SER A 31 -5.22 6.28 2.75
CA SER A 31 -4.68 7.51 3.33
C SER A 31 -5.75 8.39 3.95
N LYS A 32 -6.94 8.50 3.34
CA LYS A 32 -8.07 9.24 3.92
C LYS A 32 -8.64 8.55 5.15
N ILE A 33 -8.72 7.22 5.20
CA ILE A 33 -9.12 6.49 6.42
C ILE A 33 -8.23 6.88 7.61
N LEU A 34 -6.92 6.94 7.37
CA LEU A 34 -5.96 7.22 8.44
C LEU A 34 -5.91 8.69 8.88
N ASN A 35 -6.09 9.63 7.95
CA ASN A 35 -5.79 11.04 8.19
C ASN A 35 -7.02 11.94 8.23
N LEU A 36 -8.14 11.57 7.61
CA LEU A 36 -9.33 12.43 7.49
C LEU A 36 -10.58 11.80 8.08
N GLY A 37 -10.70 10.48 8.01
CA GLY A 37 -11.82 9.72 8.53
C GLY A 37 -12.58 8.94 7.46
N ASP A 38 -13.45 8.05 7.93
CA ASP A 38 -14.10 7.03 7.10
C ASP A 38 -15.05 7.65 6.05
N LYS A 39 -15.75 8.74 6.40
CA LYS A 39 -16.67 9.41 5.48
C LYS A 39 -15.96 9.94 4.22
N GLN A 40 -14.86 10.67 4.41
CA GLN A 40 -14.08 11.23 3.29
C GLN A 40 -13.40 10.13 2.46
N ALA A 41 -13.02 9.04 3.12
CA ALA A 41 -12.48 7.86 2.43
C ALA A 41 -13.55 7.16 1.60
N GLU A 42 -14.77 7.03 2.13
CA GLU A 42 -15.89 6.43 1.41
C GLU A 42 -16.31 7.27 0.20
N GLU A 43 -16.38 8.59 0.33
CA GLU A 43 -16.65 9.51 -0.79
C GLU A 43 -15.60 9.34 -1.92
N ALA A 44 -14.32 9.18 -1.55
CA ALA A 44 -13.28 8.91 -2.53
C ALA A 44 -13.45 7.54 -3.21
N LEU A 45 -13.77 6.50 -2.43
CA LEU A 45 -14.01 5.15 -2.96
C LEU A 45 -15.20 5.14 -3.93
N GLN A 46 -16.28 5.86 -3.61
CA GLN A 46 -17.45 5.98 -4.48
C GLN A 46 -17.07 6.59 -5.84
N TRP A 47 -16.28 7.64 -5.86
CA TRP A 47 -15.80 8.22 -7.12
C TRP A 47 -15.06 7.20 -7.99
N TRP A 48 -14.16 6.39 -7.38
CA TRP A 48 -13.45 5.33 -8.08
C TRP A 48 -14.40 4.21 -8.56
N SER A 49 -15.39 3.85 -7.74
CA SER A 49 -16.38 2.82 -8.06
C SER A 49 -17.31 3.25 -9.21
N GLU A 50 -17.75 4.50 -9.24
CA GLU A 50 -18.55 5.04 -10.33
C GLU A 50 -17.78 5.06 -11.66
N LEU A 51 -16.46 5.29 -11.59
CA LEU A 51 -15.63 5.40 -12.78
C LEU A 51 -15.22 4.04 -13.37
N PHE A 52 -14.92 3.05 -12.53
CA PHE A 52 -14.34 1.76 -12.93
C PHE A 52 -15.26 0.55 -12.72
N GLY A 53 -16.33 0.69 -11.93
CA GLY A 53 -17.29 -0.40 -11.71
C GLY A 53 -16.61 -1.71 -11.30
N ASP A 54 -16.82 -2.76 -12.09
CA ASP A 54 -16.28 -4.11 -11.84
C ASP A 54 -14.76 -4.25 -11.95
N ASP A 55 -14.08 -3.26 -12.51
CA ASP A 55 -12.61 -3.22 -12.64
C ASP A 55 -11.93 -2.51 -11.48
N LEU A 56 -12.71 -2.05 -10.47
CA LEU A 56 -12.16 -1.58 -9.20
C LEU A 56 -12.04 -2.73 -8.21
N TYR A 57 -10.87 -2.80 -7.53
CA TYR A 57 -10.61 -3.74 -6.45
C TYR A 57 -10.11 -3.01 -5.21
N ILE A 58 -10.63 -3.41 -4.06
CA ILE A 58 -10.05 -3.02 -2.76
C ILE A 58 -8.84 -3.90 -2.49
N GLU A 59 -7.69 -3.27 -2.35
CA GLU A 59 -6.42 -3.92 -2.07
C GLU A 59 -6.18 -4.01 -0.58
N LEU A 60 -5.91 -5.21 -0.07
CA LEU A 60 -5.54 -5.45 1.31
C LEU A 60 -4.10 -5.94 1.39
N MET A 61 -3.31 -5.31 2.24
CA MET A 61 -1.93 -5.68 2.55
C MET A 61 -1.78 -6.00 4.03
N ARG A 62 -0.85 -6.89 4.38
CA ARG A 62 -0.58 -7.26 5.77
C ARG A 62 0.92 -7.46 6.01
N HIS A 63 1.60 -6.38 6.38
CA HIS A 63 3.01 -6.38 6.79
C HIS A 63 3.18 -6.23 8.32
N GLY A 64 2.11 -6.42 9.10
CA GLY A 64 2.15 -6.35 10.56
C GLY A 64 2.18 -4.93 11.12
N GLN A 65 1.76 -3.92 10.35
CA GLN A 65 1.65 -2.55 10.80
C GLN A 65 0.25 -2.27 11.37
N GLU A 66 0.15 -1.52 12.46
CA GLU A 66 -1.15 -1.18 13.07
C GLU A 66 -2.02 -0.31 12.14
N ASP A 67 -1.40 0.59 11.36
CA ASP A 67 -2.11 1.40 10.37
C ASP A 67 -2.74 0.54 9.27
N GLU A 68 -2.05 -0.51 8.81
CA GLU A 68 -2.64 -1.47 7.86
C GLU A 68 -3.84 -2.19 8.46
N LYS A 69 -3.73 -2.64 9.70
CA LYS A 69 -4.81 -3.33 10.40
C LYS A 69 -6.04 -2.45 10.53
N ARG A 70 -5.85 -1.17 10.92
CA ARG A 70 -6.93 -0.19 11.01
C ARG A 70 -7.56 0.09 9.65
N ALA A 71 -6.75 0.36 8.63
CA ALA A 71 -7.25 0.62 7.28
C ALA A 71 -8.00 -0.59 6.71
N ASN A 72 -7.46 -1.80 6.88
CA ASN A 72 -8.08 -3.03 6.38
C ASN A 72 -9.46 -3.29 6.99
N GLN A 73 -9.68 -3.00 8.27
CA GLN A 73 -11.00 -3.16 8.91
C GLN A 73 -12.05 -2.29 8.21
N VAL A 74 -11.72 -1.03 7.93
CA VAL A 74 -12.63 -0.10 7.24
C VAL A 74 -12.80 -0.50 5.76
N LEU A 75 -11.72 -0.88 5.09
CA LEU A 75 -11.75 -1.31 3.69
C LEU A 75 -12.61 -2.56 3.48
N ILE A 76 -12.55 -3.54 4.39
CA ILE A 76 -13.40 -4.73 4.36
C ILE A 76 -14.88 -4.34 4.52
N HIS A 77 -15.18 -3.43 5.44
CA HIS A 77 -16.52 -2.91 5.60
C HIS A 77 -17.03 -2.22 4.33
N PHE A 78 -16.20 -1.39 3.70
CA PHE A 78 -16.55 -0.73 2.43
C PHE A 78 -16.75 -1.74 1.30
N ALA A 79 -15.90 -2.77 1.20
CA ALA A 79 -16.03 -3.83 0.21
C ALA A 79 -17.40 -4.53 0.32
N GLN A 80 -17.83 -4.86 1.53
CA GLN A 80 -19.13 -5.49 1.78
C GLN A 80 -20.31 -4.54 1.47
N LYS A 81 -20.20 -3.28 1.92
CA LYS A 81 -21.24 -2.27 1.74
C LYS A 81 -21.48 -1.92 0.27
N HIS A 82 -20.40 -1.77 -0.51
CA HIS A 82 -20.46 -1.34 -1.91
C HIS A 82 -20.29 -2.50 -2.91
N GLN A 83 -20.22 -3.75 -2.44
CA GLN A 83 -20.06 -4.96 -3.26
C GLN A 83 -18.82 -4.92 -4.17
N ILE A 84 -17.74 -4.30 -3.67
CA ILE A 84 -16.46 -4.22 -4.40
C ILE A 84 -15.61 -5.45 -4.07
N LYS A 85 -14.98 -6.02 -5.09
CA LYS A 85 -14.09 -7.17 -4.97
C LYS A 85 -12.85 -6.83 -4.16
N ILE A 86 -12.37 -7.78 -3.37
CA ILE A 86 -11.13 -7.66 -2.58
C ILE A 86 -10.01 -8.44 -3.27
N LEU A 87 -8.83 -7.83 -3.28
CA LEU A 87 -7.59 -8.46 -3.71
C LEU A 87 -6.56 -8.36 -2.58
N ALA A 88 -5.97 -9.49 -2.19
CA ALA A 88 -4.86 -9.50 -1.25
C ALA A 88 -3.53 -9.39 -2.01
N THR A 89 -2.68 -8.46 -1.59
CA THR A 89 -1.36 -8.21 -2.18
C THR A 89 -0.28 -8.13 -1.11
N ASN A 90 0.97 -8.14 -1.51
CA ASN A 90 2.12 -7.98 -0.63
C ASN A 90 3.23 -7.20 -1.33
N ILE A 91 3.83 -6.24 -0.63
CA ILE A 91 5.05 -5.61 -1.09
C ILE A 91 6.21 -6.56 -0.77
N SER A 92 6.87 -7.07 -1.80
CA SER A 92 7.96 -8.03 -1.66
C SER A 92 9.24 -7.44 -2.20
N PHE A 93 10.25 -7.31 -1.34
CA PHE A 93 11.59 -6.82 -1.69
C PHE A 93 12.64 -7.93 -1.73
N TYR A 94 12.34 -9.09 -1.14
CA TYR A 94 13.21 -10.26 -1.07
C TYR A 94 12.38 -11.55 -1.06
N THR A 95 13.00 -12.68 -1.37
CA THR A 95 12.27 -13.94 -1.62
C THR A 95 11.89 -14.67 -0.35
N SER A 96 12.74 -14.64 0.67
CA SER A 96 12.49 -15.30 1.94
C SER A 96 12.74 -14.39 3.14
N LYS A 97 12.07 -14.65 4.26
CA LYS A 97 12.24 -13.87 5.49
C LYS A 97 13.69 -13.84 6.00
N ALA A 98 14.48 -14.89 5.72
CA ALA A 98 15.88 -14.97 6.09
C ALA A 98 16.75 -13.91 5.38
N GLU A 99 16.32 -13.40 4.22
CA GLU A 99 17.06 -12.41 3.43
C GLU A 99 16.81 -10.96 3.87
N ALA A 100 15.96 -10.74 4.86
CA ALA A 100 15.65 -9.40 5.37
C ALA A 100 16.90 -8.61 5.79
N ASN A 101 17.87 -9.29 6.45
CA ASN A 101 19.12 -8.65 6.86
C ASN A 101 20.01 -8.28 5.67
N ALA A 102 20.10 -9.14 4.66
CA ALA A 102 20.86 -8.84 3.44
C ALA A 102 20.24 -7.63 2.69
N HIS A 103 18.93 -7.57 2.61
CA HIS A 103 18.24 -6.41 2.04
C HIS A 103 18.48 -5.12 2.84
N ASP A 104 18.48 -5.18 4.18
CA ASP A 104 18.77 -4.02 5.03
C ASP A 104 20.20 -3.51 4.82
N ILE A 105 21.19 -4.40 4.67
CA ILE A 105 22.57 -4.03 4.32
C ILE A 105 22.60 -3.35 2.94
N LEU A 106 21.88 -3.86 1.96
CA LEU A 106 21.80 -3.26 0.63
C LEU A 106 21.23 -1.83 0.67
N LEU A 107 20.20 -1.59 1.50
CA LEU A 107 19.69 -0.24 1.74
C LEU A 107 20.74 0.67 2.35
N CYS A 108 21.52 0.19 3.32
CA CYS A 108 22.62 0.95 3.90
C CYS A 108 23.69 1.33 2.85
N VAL A 109 24.05 0.40 1.97
CA VAL A 109 24.99 0.68 0.87
C VAL A 109 24.44 1.76 -0.06
N LYS A 110 23.15 1.65 -0.43
CA LYS A 110 22.47 2.62 -1.30
C LYS A 110 22.46 4.04 -0.72
N GLU A 111 22.20 4.17 0.58
CA GLU A 111 22.06 5.46 1.25
C GLU A 111 23.38 6.00 1.82
N GLY A 112 24.47 5.23 1.75
CA GLY A 112 25.76 5.58 2.36
C GLY A 112 25.74 5.55 3.90
N GLU A 113 24.86 4.75 4.49
CA GLU A 113 24.64 4.69 5.93
C GLU A 113 25.18 3.41 6.56
N LYS A 114 25.32 3.41 7.87
CA LYS A 114 25.73 2.23 8.65
C LYS A 114 24.51 1.49 9.16
N GLN A 115 24.54 0.16 9.20
CA GLN A 115 23.46 -0.65 9.76
C GLN A 115 23.17 -0.32 11.23
N ALA A 116 24.18 0.11 11.99
CA ALA A 116 24.03 0.56 13.38
C ALA A 116 23.24 1.86 13.54
N THR A 117 23.08 2.66 12.46
CA THR A 117 22.24 3.86 12.50
C THR A 117 20.78 3.45 12.66
N PRO A 118 20.01 4.01 13.64
CA PRO A 118 18.62 3.64 13.86
C PRO A 118 17.73 3.90 12.64
N ILE A 119 16.79 2.99 12.37
CA ILE A 119 15.77 3.19 11.35
C ILE A 119 14.76 4.23 11.83
N GLY A 120 14.48 5.25 10.99
CA GLY A 120 13.54 6.31 11.35
C GLY A 120 13.53 7.44 10.32
N ARG A 121 13.04 8.60 10.75
CA ARG A 121 12.96 9.80 9.93
C ARG A 121 13.70 10.97 10.59
N GLY A 122 14.32 11.81 9.77
CA GLY A 122 15.03 12.99 10.23
C GLY A 122 16.52 12.75 10.51
N ARG A 123 17.18 13.77 11.07
CA ARG A 123 18.63 13.76 11.33
C ARG A 123 18.99 12.67 12.34
N GLY A 124 20.00 11.86 12.04
CA GLY A 124 20.48 10.78 12.90
C GLY A 124 19.75 9.45 12.72
N PHE A 125 18.82 9.38 11.75
CA PHE A 125 18.13 8.15 11.37
C PHE A 125 18.45 7.79 9.92
N ARG A 126 18.33 6.51 9.59
CA ARG A 126 18.43 6.00 8.22
C ARG A 126 17.10 5.42 7.73
N PHE A 127 16.99 5.29 6.43
CA PHE A 127 15.91 4.53 5.82
C PHE A 127 16.07 3.03 6.09
N GLY A 128 14.98 2.34 6.34
CA GLY A 128 14.90 0.89 6.49
C GLY A 128 13.45 0.44 6.56
N LEU A 129 13.21 -0.85 6.35
CA LEU A 129 11.88 -1.42 6.49
C LEU A 129 11.52 -1.58 7.97
N PRO A 130 10.24 -1.40 8.35
CA PRO A 130 9.83 -1.42 9.76
C PRO A 130 9.91 -2.82 10.39
N ASN A 131 9.88 -3.88 9.56
CA ASN A 131 9.98 -5.27 10.00
C ASN A 131 10.39 -6.20 8.84
N GLN A 132 10.33 -7.52 9.05
CA GLN A 132 10.78 -8.53 8.10
C GLN A 132 9.64 -9.13 7.25
N GLU A 133 8.47 -8.50 7.21
CA GLU A 133 7.29 -9.04 6.52
C GLU A 133 7.23 -8.74 5.01
N TYR A 134 8.30 -8.18 4.44
CA TYR A 134 8.40 -7.77 3.03
C TYR A 134 9.06 -8.84 2.14
N TYR A 135 8.80 -10.12 2.43
CA TYR A 135 9.25 -11.25 1.61
C TYR A 135 8.12 -11.78 0.72
N PHE A 136 8.48 -12.57 -0.29
CA PHE A 136 7.51 -13.25 -1.15
C PHE A 136 6.78 -14.35 -0.38
N LYS A 137 5.55 -14.08 0.05
CA LYS A 137 4.77 -15.00 0.88
C LYS A 137 4.18 -16.13 0.07
N SER A 138 4.22 -17.36 0.63
CA SER A 138 3.48 -18.48 0.08
C SER A 138 1.97 -18.30 0.32
N PHE A 139 1.15 -19.01 -0.44
CA PHE A 139 -0.31 -18.97 -0.30
C PHE A 139 -0.78 -19.24 1.14
N LEU A 140 -0.16 -20.22 1.83
CA LEU A 140 -0.52 -20.56 3.21
C LEU A 140 -0.23 -19.45 4.24
N VAL A 141 0.72 -18.57 3.96
CA VAL A 141 1.07 -17.43 4.84
C VAL A 141 0.22 -16.22 4.50
N PHE A 142 -0.30 -16.17 3.27
CA PHE A 142 -1.10 -15.05 2.77
C PHE A 142 -2.54 -15.11 3.29
N CYS A 143 -3.12 -16.30 3.41
CA CYS A 143 -4.45 -16.54 3.96
C CYS A 143 -4.42 -16.64 5.47
#